data_8e6e5c589539d535a636f8ecab1b55d2
#
_entry.id   8e6e5c589539d535a636f8ecab1b55d2
#
_cell.length_a   1.000
_cell.length_b   1.000
_cell.length_c   1.000
_cell.angle_alpha   90.00
_cell.angle_beta   90.00
_cell.angle_gamma   90.00
#
_symmetry.space_group_name_H-M   'P 1'
#
loop_
_entity.id
_entity.type
_entity.pdbx_description
1 polymer ?
#
loop_
_entity_poly.entity_id
_entity_poly.type
_entity_poly.pdbx_seq_one_letter_code
_entity_poly.pdbx_strand_id
1 'polypeptide(L)'
;ADLDAGIMKIASATKEAGHAAHIHHDAGFADGGVIVRFKFPGLNKAENLTTGFVDRELKDVHAGHLCYATLSQADVTLSDRKTGSMNLAVKKKHADDAAAKRKPDPAFEAMLKKKSQVTPLKADQEWHVYTLVTEGDEMRFSLDGKLIASHRSEGYAHEMKRWFSFLANSTVWIDDVKIYKVR
;
A
#
# COMPACT_ATOMS: atom_id res chain seq x y z
N ALA A 1 -8.52 12.78 -10.69
CA ALA A 1 -9.47 12.52 -9.60
C ALA A 1 -10.43 13.70 -9.52
N ASP A 2 -11.70 13.42 -9.40
CA ASP A 2 -12.77 14.42 -9.28
C ASP A 2 -13.42 14.30 -7.90
N LEU A 3 -13.90 15.42 -7.37
CA LEU A 3 -14.66 15.46 -6.12
C LEU A 3 -16.13 15.76 -6.45
N ASP A 4 -17.00 14.82 -6.12
CA ASP A 4 -18.46 14.94 -6.36
C ASP A 4 -19.21 14.62 -5.08
N ALA A 5 -19.95 15.60 -4.55
CA ALA A 5 -20.71 15.49 -3.29
C ALA A 5 -19.91 14.93 -2.10
N GLY A 6 -18.62 15.28 -2.00
CA GLY A 6 -17.71 14.77 -0.95
C GLY A 6 -17.03 13.44 -1.29
N ILE A 7 -17.43 12.78 -2.36
CA ILE A 7 -16.82 11.52 -2.80
C ILE A 7 -15.67 11.82 -3.78
N MET A 8 -14.49 11.31 -3.49
CA MET A 8 -13.36 11.37 -4.40
C MET A 8 -13.45 10.21 -5.40
N LYS A 9 -13.68 10.54 -6.67
CA LYS A 9 -13.69 9.58 -7.77
C LYS A 9 -12.33 9.58 -8.47
N ILE A 10 -11.59 8.49 -8.33
CA ILE A 10 -10.31 8.28 -9.01
C ILE A 10 -10.62 7.45 -10.26
N ALA A 11 -10.26 7.96 -11.44
CA ALA A 11 -10.30 7.20 -12.68
C ALA A 11 -8.93 6.59 -12.96
N SER A 12 -8.91 5.52 -13.76
CA SER A 12 -7.67 4.95 -14.29
C SER A 12 -6.82 6.02 -14.96
N ALA A 13 -5.52 6.00 -14.69
CA ALA A 13 -4.59 6.84 -15.42
C ALA A 13 -4.63 6.46 -16.92
N THR A 14 -4.57 7.46 -17.80
CA THR A 14 -4.38 7.19 -19.21
C THR A 14 -2.97 6.68 -19.44
N LYS A 15 -2.73 5.97 -20.56
CA LYS A 15 -1.37 5.48 -20.90
C LYS A 15 -0.34 6.61 -20.99
N GLU A 16 -0.79 7.81 -21.36
CA GLU A 16 0.04 9.01 -21.51
C GLU A 16 0.42 9.63 -20.14
N ALA A 17 -0.34 9.37 -19.08
CA ALA A 17 -0.08 9.94 -17.75
C ALA A 17 1.17 9.37 -17.09
N GLY A 18 1.64 8.19 -17.49
CA GLY A 18 2.89 7.56 -17.05
C GLY A 18 2.89 7.09 -15.58
N HIS A 19 1.98 7.58 -14.74
CA HIS A 19 1.90 7.27 -13.31
C HIS A 19 0.44 7.13 -12.87
N ALA A 20 0.22 6.29 -11.83
CA ALA A 20 -1.05 6.22 -11.13
C ALA A 20 -1.39 7.56 -10.45
N ALA A 21 -2.66 7.84 -10.25
CA ALA A 21 -3.10 8.94 -9.39
C ALA A 21 -2.55 8.71 -7.98
N HIS A 22 -1.87 9.73 -7.43
CA HIS A 22 -1.20 9.65 -6.14
C HIS A 22 -1.66 10.80 -5.26
N ILE A 23 -2.32 10.49 -4.16
CA ILE A 23 -2.90 11.46 -3.23
C ILE A 23 -2.30 11.21 -1.85
N HIS A 24 -1.89 12.27 -1.18
CA HIS A 24 -1.28 12.24 0.14
C HIS A 24 -2.11 12.99 1.17
N HIS A 25 -2.11 12.48 2.40
CA HIS A 25 -2.61 13.14 3.59
C HIS A 25 -1.54 13.10 4.68
N ASP A 26 -1.47 14.12 5.51
CA ASP A 26 -0.59 14.12 6.67
C ASP A 26 -0.99 13.00 7.63
N ALA A 27 0.00 12.26 8.11
CA ALA A 27 -0.16 11.21 9.11
C ALA A 27 0.58 11.57 10.42
N GLY A 28 1.90 11.70 10.38
CA GLY A 28 2.70 12.27 11.48
C GLY A 28 2.73 11.40 12.73
N PHE A 29 2.93 10.08 12.61
CA PHE A 29 3.01 9.15 13.73
C PHE A 29 4.01 8.01 13.49
N ALA A 30 4.46 7.36 14.58
CA ALA A 30 5.17 6.07 14.49
C ALA A 30 4.17 4.93 14.34
N ASP A 31 3.20 4.86 15.25
CA ASP A 31 2.12 3.88 15.27
C ASP A 31 0.77 4.56 15.11
N GLY A 32 -0.06 3.96 14.28
CA GLY A 32 -1.34 4.55 13.94
C GLY A 32 -2.03 3.82 12.81
N GLY A 33 -3.13 4.39 12.35
CA GLY A 33 -3.91 3.76 11.31
C GLY A 33 -4.80 4.72 10.56
N VAL A 34 -5.50 4.14 9.60
CA VAL A 34 -6.50 4.84 8.80
C VAL A 34 -7.76 4.00 8.71
N ILE A 35 -8.89 4.68 8.62
CA ILE A 35 -10.19 4.11 8.29
C ILE A 35 -10.64 4.80 7.02
N VAL A 36 -11.02 4.04 6.02
CA VAL A 36 -11.40 4.58 4.71
C VAL A 36 -12.65 3.86 4.22
N ARG A 37 -13.63 4.62 3.79
CA ARG A 37 -14.78 4.13 3.05
C ARG A 37 -14.46 4.18 1.57
N PHE A 38 -14.62 3.06 0.86
CA PHE A 38 -14.28 2.95 -0.55
C PHE A 38 -15.28 2.08 -1.31
N LYS A 39 -15.24 2.18 -2.65
CA LYS A 39 -16.05 1.37 -3.56
C LYS A 39 -15.28 1.12 -4.86
N PHE A 40 -15.29 -0.12 -5.35
CA PHE A 40 -14.90 -0.45 -6.71
C PHE A 40 -16.17 -0.41 -7.59
N PRO A 41 -16.35 0.58 -8.47
CA PRO A 41 -17.59 0.70 -9.24
C PRO A 41 -17.71 -0.32 -10.38
N GLY A 42 -16.62 -1.00 -10.73
CA GLY A 42 -16.57 -1.99 -11.81
C GLY A 42 -16.29 -3.42 -11.32
N LEU A 43 -16.53 -4.41 -12.21
CA LEU A 43 -16.21 -5.82 -11.97
C LEU A 43 -14.83 -6.23 -12.49
N ASN A 44 -13.98 -5.26 -12.82
CA ASN A 44 -12.67 -5.56 -13.34
C ASN A 44 -11.74 -6.02 -12.19
N LYS A 45 -11.39 -7.30 -12.16
CA LYS A 45 -10.48 -7.87 -11.14
C LYS A 45 -9.08 -7.25 -11.11
N ALA A 46 -8.69 -6.55 -12.18
CA ALA A 46 -7.44 -5.80 -12.22
C ALA A 46 -7.52 -4.46 -11.48
N GLU A 47 -8.74 -4.02 -11.08
CA GLU A 47 -8.91 -2.84 -10.27
C GLU A 47 -8.29 -3.05 -8.89
N ASN A 48 -7.47 -2.09 -8.47
CA ASN A 48 -6.85 -2.11 -7.16
C ASN A 48 -6.71 -0.72 -6.57
N LEU A 49 -6.72 -0.68 -5.26
CA LEU A 49 -6.41 0.47 -4.44
C LEU A 49 -5.19 0.14 -3.58
N THR A 50 -4.09 0.80 -3.82
CA THR A 50 -2.91 0.70 -2.96
C THR A 50 -2.90 1.85 -1.98
N THR A 51 -2.79 1.53 -0.70
CA THR A 51 -2.75 2.51 0.38
C THR A 51 -1.60 2.21 1.31
N GLY A 52 -1.02 3.21 1.93
CA GLY A 52 0.07 2.99 2.85
C GLY A 52 0.76 4.25 3.32
N PHE A 53 1.92 4.06 3.95
CA PHE A 53 2.64 5.15 4.61
C PHE A 53 3.96 5.44 3.91
N VAL A 54 4.30 6.73 3.92
CA VAL A 54 5.47 7.28 3.22
C VAL A 54 6.23 8.22 4.15
N ASP A 55 7.56 8.15 4.09
CA ASP A 55 8.47 9.16 4.64
C ASP A 55 9.55 9.52 3.62
N ARG A 56 9.38 10.65 2.93
CA ARG A 56 10.32 11.11 1.89
C ARG A 56 11.65 11.61 2.44
N GLU A 57 11.79 11.76 3.75
CA GLU A 57 13.07 12.10 4.38
C GLU A 57 13.99 10.88 4.47
N LEU A 58 13.45 9.68 4.40
CA LEU A 58 14.20 8.43 4.38
C LEU A 58 14.92 8.26 3.04
N LYS A 59 16.27 8.32 3.06
CA LYS A 59 17.09 8.40 1.84
C LYS A 59 17.50 7.04 1.24
N ASP A 60 17.42 5.98 2.02
CA ASP A 60 17.75 4.61 1.60
C ASP A 60 16.56 3.83 1.01
N VAL A 61 15.40 4.50 0.91
CA VAL A 61 14.16 3.94 0.36
C VAL A 61 13.66 4.79 -0.80
N HIS A 62 13.39 4.15 -1.93
CA HIS A 62 12.88 4.83 -3.12
C HIS A 62 11.58 5.58 -2.81
N ALA A 63 11.59 6.91 -3.04
CA ALA A 63 10.49 7.83 -2.78
C ALA A 63 9.89 7.74 -1.35
N GLY A 64 10.65 7.16 -0.39
CA GLY A 64 10.23 7.01 1.00
C GLY A 64 9.08 6.03 1.23
N HIS A 65 8.83 5.10 0.32
CA HIS A 65 7.76 4.11 0.47
C HIS A 65 8.05 3.12 1.61
N LEU A 66 7.31 3.21 2.71
CA LEU A 66 7.52 2.39 3.91
C LEU A 66 6.77 1.05 3.83
N CYS A 67 5.46 1.10 3.79
CA CYS A 67 4.59 -0.07 3.83
C CYS A 67 3.26 0.20 3.14
N TYR A 68 2.71 -0.83 2.48
CA TYR A 68 1.49 -0.72 1.72
C TYR A 68 0.55 -1.90 1.90
N ALA A 69 -0.75 -1.61 1.87
CA ALA A 69 -1.80 -2.57 1.58
C ALA A 69 -2.28 -2.32 0.14
N THR A 70 -2.21 -3.32 -0.71
CA THR A 70 -2.79 -3.29 -2.05
C THR A 70 -4.04 -4.16 -2.02
N LEU A 71 -5.19 -3.52 -2.17
CA LEU A 71 -6.51 -4.12 -2.10
C LEU A 71 -7.08 -4.28 -3.51
N SER A 72 -7.55 -5.48 -3.82
CA SER A 72 -8.36 -5.78 -5.00
C SER A 72 -9.72 -6.33 -4.59
N GLN A 73 -10.57 -6.70 -5.56
CA GLN A 73 -11.83 -7.38 -5.26
C GLN A 73 -11.63 -8.83 -4.77
N ALA A 74 -10.44 -9.42 -4.97
CA ALA A 74 -10.15 -10.82 -4.70
C ALA A 74 -9.18 -11.06 -3.55
N ASP A 75 -8.33 -10.09 -3.23
CA ASP A 75 -7.29 -10.23 -2.23
C ASP A 75 -6.83 -8.89 -1.65
N VAL A 76 -6.08 -8.98 -0.57
CA VAL A 76 -5.26 -7.89 -0.05
C VAL A 76 -3.83 -8.37 0.10
N THR A 77 -2.88 -7.56 -0.38
CA THR A 77 -1.45 -7.77 -0.19
C THR A 77 -0.90 -6.75 0.80
N LEU A 78 -0.40 -7.22 1.95
CA LEU A 78 0.37 -6.40 2.88
C LEU A 78 1.84 -6.50 2.51
N SER A 79 2.55 -5.37 2.42
CA SER A 79 3.95 -5.37 1.98
C SER A 79 4.81 -4.37 2.73
N ASP A 80 5.92 -4.87 3.25
CA ASP A 80 7.06 -4.08 3.72
C ASP A 80 7.86 -3.61 2.50
N ARG A 81 7.73 -2.35 2.18
CA ARG A 81 8.46 -1.71 1.07
C ARG A 81 9.81 -1.18 1.52
N LYS A 82 9.93 -0.75 2.79
CA LYS A 82 11.12 -0.15 3.38
C LYS A 82 12.32 -1.08 3.35
N THR A 83 12.15 -2.33 3.79
CA THR A 83 13.22 -3.34 3.78
C THR A 83 13.11 -4.31 2.61
N GLY A 84 12.03 -4.23 1.84
CA GLY A 84 11.75 -5.02 0.64
C GLY A 84 12.04 -4.29 -0.66
N SER A 85 11.11 -4.35 -1.59
CA SER A 85 11.27 -3.95 -3.00
C SER A 85 11.60 -2.46 -3.24
N MET A 86 11.36 -1.57 -2.27
CA MET A 86 11.68 -0.15 -2.40
C MET A 86 12.98 0.25 -1.70
N ASN A 87 13.63 -0.66 -0.98
CA ASN A 87 14.97 -0.44 -0.46
C ASN A 87 15.97 -0.25 -1.61
N LEU A 88 16.78 0.79 -1.55
CA LEU A 88 17.69 1.14 -2.67
C LEU A 88 18.79 0.10 -2.88
N ALA A 89 19.27 -0.57 -1.82
CA ALA A 89 20.23 -1.65 -1.95
C ALA A 89 19.62 -2.88 -2.65
N VAL A 90 18.35 -3.21 -2.33
CA VAL A 90 17.61 -4.27 -3.02
C VAL A 90 17.42 -3.93 -4.50
N LYS A 91 16.98 -2.71 -4.80
CA LYS A 91 16.81 -2.26 -6.20
C LYS A 91 18.13 -2.28 -6.96
N LYS A 92 19.23 -1.81 -6.33
CA LYS A 92 20.55 -1.84 -6.93
C LYS A 92 21.00 -3.27 -7.23
N LYS A 93 20.86 -4.21 -6.28
CA LYS A 93 21.20 -5.61 -6.50
C LYS A 93 20.45 -6.19 -7.69
N HIS A 94 19.15 -5.99 -7.81
CA HIS A 94 18.36 -6.45 -8.95
C HIS A 94 18.84 -5.83 -10.27
N ALA A 95 19.14 -4.53 -10.28
CA ALA A 95 19.66 -3.85 -11.46
C ALA A 95 21.04 -4.40 -11.88
N ASP A 96 21.94 -4.60 -10.93
CA ASP A 96 23.28 -5.16 -11.16
C ASP A 96 23.20 -6.61 -11.69
N ASP A 97 22.30 -7.43 -11.14
CA ASP A 97 22.08 -8.79 -11.61
C ASP A 97 21.50 -8.83 -13.03
N ALA A 98 20.53 -7.96 -13.32
CA ALA A 98 19.95 -7.83 -14.65
C ALA A 98 21.00 -7.35 -15.68
N ALA A 99 21.80 -6.33 -15.35
CA ALA A 99 22.86 -5.82 -16.23
C ALA A 99 23.93 -6.89 -16.53
N ALA A 100 24.26 -7.70 -15.52
CA ALA A 100 25.21 -8.81 -15.66
C ALA A 100 24.56 -10.11 -16.21
N LYS A 101 23.27 -10.08 -16.57
CA LYS A 101 22.49 -11.25 -17.00
C LYS A 101 22.59 -12.44 -16.02
N ARG A 102 22.74 -12.15 -14.73
CA ARG A 102 22.75 -13.16 -13.67
C ARG A 102 21.32 -13.58 -13.34
N LYS A 103 21.14 -14.87 -13.01
CA LYS A 103 19.88 -15.33 -12.41
C LYS A 103 19.75 -14.74 -10.99
N PRO A 104 18.54 -14.36 -10.56
CA PRO A 104 18.30 -13.96 -9.19
C PRO A 104 18.80 -15.04 -8.19
N ASP A 105 19.38 -14.59 -7.10
CA ASP A 105 19.77 -15.47 -6.00
C ASP A 105 18.52 -16.02 -5.30
N PRO A 106 18.28 -17.34 -5.30
CA PRO A 106 17.07 -17.94 -4.73
C PRO A 106 16.89 -17.65 -3.24
N ALA A 107 17.97 -17.55 -2.46
CA ALA A 107 17.89 -17.26 -1.03
C ALA A 107 17.49 -15.80 -0.79
N PHE A 108 18.02 -14.89 -1.61
CA PHE A 108 17.65 -13.48 -1.56
C PHE A 108 16.18 -13.26 -1.97
N GLU A 109 15.73 -13.91 -3.04
CA GLU A 109 14.31 -13.83 -3.46
C GLU A 109 13.37 -14.44 -2.42
N ALA A 110 13.74 -15.55 -1.79
CA ALA A 110 12.98 -16.14 -0.71
C ALA A 110 12.87 -15.22 0.51
N MET A 111 13.92 -14.48 0.83
CA MET A 111 13.90 -13.44 1.87
C MET A 111 12.96 -12.30 1.49
N LEU A 112 13.04 -11.79 0.27
CA LEU A 112 12.16 -10.72 -0.22
C LEU A 112 10.69 -11.15 -0.26
N LYS A 113 10.42 -12.39 -0.61
CA LYS A 113 9.05 -12.94 -0.60
C LYS A 113 8.40 -12.88 0.78
N LYS A 114 9.17 -13.01 1.86
CA LYS A 114 8.68 -12.88 3.24
C LYS A 114 8.30 -11.44 3.63
N LYS A 115 8.69 -10.44 2.83
CA LYS A 115 8.35 -9.04 3.04
C LYS A 115 6.93 -8.69 2.60
N SER A 116 6.18 -9.65 2.10
CA SER A 116 4.77 -9.46 1.74
C SER A 116 3.94 -10.71 2.01
N GLN A 117 2.65 -10.48 2.25
CA GLN A 117 1.66 -11.52 2.45
C GLN A 117 0.43 -11.19 1.62
N VAL A 118 -0.03 -12.17 0.84
CA VAL A 118 -1.29 -12.10 0.10
C VAL A 118 -2.35 -12.88 0.88
N THR A 119 -3.49 -12.26 1.13
CA THR A 119 -4.62 -12.89 1.81
C THR A 119 -5.87 -12.75 0.96
N PRO A 120 -6.54 -13.87 0.60
CA PRO A 120 -7.80 -13.82 -0.14
C PRO A 120 -8.88 -13.06 0.63
N LEU A 121 -9.67 -12.29 -0.08
CA LEU A 121 -10.89 -11.66 0.41
C LEU A 121 -11.92 -11.60 -0.71
N LYS A 122 -13.11 -11.11 -0.42
CA LYS A 122 -14.11 -10.77 -1.42
C LYS A 122 -14.64 -9.38 -1.11
N ALA A 123 -14.46 -8.46 -2.04
CA ALA A 123 -15.11 -7.17 -2.04
C ALA A 123 -15.99 -7.09 -3.30
N ASP A 124 -17.26 -6.77 -3.12
CA ASP A 124 -18.19 -6.55 -4.23
C ASP A 124 -18.17 -5.08 -4.69
N GLN A 125 -19.18 -4.67 -5.43
CA GLN A 125 -19.34 -3.31 -5.94
C GLN A 125 -20.08 -2.37 -4.97
N GLU A 126 -20.29 -2.79 -3.72
CA GLU A 126 -20.91 -1.97 -2.70
C GLU A 126 -19.87 -1.11 -1.97
N TRP A 127 -20.36 -0.24 -1.10
CA TRP A 127 -19.48 0.54 -0.23
C TRP A 127 -18.96 -0.34 0.91
N HIS A 128 -17.65 -0.38 1.04
CA HIS A 128 -16.93 -1.05 2.11
C HIS A 128 -16.15 -0.07 2.97
N VAL A 129 -15.79 -0.49 4.18
CA VAL A 129 -14.89 0.24 5.06
C VAL A 129 -13.69 -0.64 5.36
N TYR A 130 -12.49 -0.18 5.01
CA TYR A 130 -11.29 -0.84 5.51
C TYR A 130 -10.64 -0.04 6.64
N THR A 131 -9.95 -0.77 7.51
CA THR A 131 -9.05 -0.23 8.52
C THR A 131 -7.66 -0.80 8.28
N LEU A 132 -6.66 0.06 8.16
CA LEU A 132 -5.24 -0.31 8.07
C LEU A 132 -4.52 0.26 9.28
N VAL A 133 -3.89 -0.60 10.08
CA VAL A 133 -3.17 -0.23 11.30
C VAL A 133 -1.73 -0.70 11.21
N THR A 134 -0.80 0.13 11.64
CA THR A 134 0.60 -0.26 11.88
C THR A 134 0.94 -0.01 13.34
N GLU A 135 1.50 -1.01 14.00
CA GLU A 135 1.91 -0.95 15.41
C GLU A 135 3.21 -1.77 15.58
N GLY A 136 4.31 -1.09 15.90
CA GLY A 136 5.62 -1.70 15.90
C GLY A 136 5.94 -2.36 14.55
N ASP A 137 6.26 -3.64 14.56
CA ASP A 137 6.60 -4.45 13.39
C ASP A 137 5.39 -5.14 12.74
N GLU A 138 4.16 -4.82 13.18
CA GLU A 138 2.93 -5.43 12.68
C GLU A 138 2.11 -4.47 11.84
N MET A 139 1.55 -4.98 10.73
CA MET A 139 0.51 -4.32 9.95
C MET A 139 -0.73 -5.20 9.88
N ARG A 140 -1.90 -4.62 10.21
CA ARG A 140 -3.20 -5.30 10.22
C ARG A 140 -4.16 -4.62 9.25
N PHE A 141 -4.89 -5.42 8.50
CA PHE A 141 -5.94 -4.97 7.59
C PHE A 141 -7.26 -5.62 7.97
N SER A 142 -8.28 -4.81 8.17
CA SER A 142 -9.65 -5.24 8.40
C SER A 142 -10.55 -4.70 7.30
N LEU A 143 -11.57 -5.48 6.90
CA LEU A 143 -12.62 -5.09 5.98
C LEU A 143 -13.97 -5.24 6.69
N ASP A 144 -14.78 -4.20 6.69
CA ASP A 144 -16.11 -4.15 7.34
C ASP A 144 -16.08 -4.64 8.79
N GLY A 145 -15.05 -4.20 9.53
CA GLY A 145 -14.83 -4.56 10.93
C GLY A 145 -14.22 -5.94 11.17
N LYS A 146 -14.07 -6.78 10.15
CA LYS A 146 -13.47 -8.11 10.27
C LYS A 146 -11.98 -8.07 9.94
N LEU A 147 -11.12 -8.59 10.83
CA LEU A 147 -9.69 -8.77 10.54
C LEU A 147 -9.54 -9.77 9.38
N ILE A 148 -8.88 -9.33 8.31
CA ILE A 148 -8.63 -10.12 7.10
C ILE A 148 -7.18 -10.60 7.05
N ALA A 149 -6.24 -9.69 7.32
CA ALA A 149 -4.82 -9.98 7.21
C ALA A 149 -4.03 -9.32 8.35
N SER A 150 -3.00 -10.02 8.81
CA SER A 150 -1.96 -9.49 9.68
C SER A 150 -0.61 -10.00 9.20
N HIS A 151 0.37 -9.13 9.09
CA HIS A 151 1.72 -9.45 8.65
C HIS A 151 2.74 -8.74 9.54
N ARG A 152 3.85 -9.43 9.86
CA ARG A 152 4.96 -8.86 10.62
C ARG A 152 6.20 -8.73 9.75
N SER A 153 6.79 -7.55 9.78
CA SER A 153 8.08 -7.26 9.16
C SER A 153 8.73 -6.05 9.81
N GLU A 154 10.04 -6.10 10.01
CA GLU A 154 10.81 -5.04 10.67
C GLU A 154 10.67 -3.67 9.99
N GLY A 155 10.35 -3.63 8.70
CA GLY A 155 10.19 -2.38 7.97
C GLY A 155 8.93 -1.59 8.34
N TYR A 156 7.94 -2.24 8.97
CA TYR A 156 6.75 -1.55 9.45
C TYR A 156 7.05 -0.65 10.66
N ALA A 157 8.00 -1.06 11.50
CA ALA A 157 8.52 -0.21 12.56
C ALA A 157 9.28 0.97 11.95
N HIS A 158 8.75 2.19 12.12
CA HIS A 158 9.37 3.41 11.63
C HIS A 158 8.97 4.58 12.52
N GLU A 159 9.94 5.41 12.88
CA GLU A 159 9.76 6.49 13.87
C GLU A 159 8.72 7.52 13.46
N MET A 160 8.60 7.78 12.14
CA MET A 160 7.71 8.81 11.62
C MET A 160 7.12 8.43 10.27
N LYS A 161 5.90 7.96 10.26
CA LYS A 161 5.08 7.81 9.05
C LYS A 161 4.45 9.18 8.75
N ARG A 162 5.11 9.97 7.87
CA ARG A 162 4.74 11.38 7.64
C ARG A 162 3.45 11.53 6.87
N TRP A 163 3.27 10.69 5.84
CA TRP A 163 2.10 10.76 4.98
C TRP A 163 1.43 9.41 4.84
N PHE A 164 0.12 9.45 4.81
CA PHE A 164 -0.72 8.39 4.29
C PHE A 164 -0.99 8.66 2.80
N SER A 165 -1.01 7.62 2.00
CA SER A 165 -1.00 7.72 0.55
C SER A 165 -2.00 6.77 -0.08
N PHE A 166 -2.76 7.27 -1.06
CA PHE A 166 -3.54 6.49 -1.99
C PHE A 166 -2.85 6.42 -3.35
N LEU A 167 -2.79 5.22 -3.92
CA LEU A 167 -2.41 4.96 -5.30
C LEU A 167 -3.53 4.16 -5.96
N ALA A 168 -4.09 4.64 -7.05
CA ALA A 168 -5.06 3.88 -7.82
C ALA A 168 -4.65 3.85 -9.29
N ASN A 169 -4.50 2.63 -9.82
CA ASN A 169 -4.31 2.37 -11.24
C ASN A 169 -5.63 2.13 -11.98
N SER A 170 -6.74 2.28 -11.29
CA SER A 170 -8.06 1.88 -11.73
C SER A 170 -9.13 2.83 -11.20
N THR A 171 -10.38 2.57 -11.55
CA THR A 171 -11.50 3.37 -11.03
C THR A 171 -11.85 2.95 -9.62
N VAL A 172 -11.70 3.88 -8.67
CA VAL A 172 -12.04 3.71 -7.25
C VAL A 172 -12.74 4.95 -6.75
N TRP A 173 -13.76 4.78 -5.95
CA TRP A 173 -14.42 5.86 -5.21
C TRP A 173 -14.00 5.78 -3.75
N ILE A 174 -13.64 6.92 -3.18
CA ILE A 174 -13.18 7.05 -1.79
C ILE A 174 -14.00 8.12 -1.10
N ASP A 175 -14.43 7.80 0.10
CA ASP A 175 -15.19 8.66 0.98
C ASP A 175 -14.71 8.46 2.42
N ASP A 176 -14.93 9.44 3.31
CA ASP A 176 -14.73 9.37 4.76
C ASP A 176 -13.37 8.78 5.19
N VAL A 177 -12.29 9.53 4.93
CA VAL A 177 -10.94 9.16 5.34
C VAL A 177 -10.66 9.66 6.76
N LYS A 178 -10.34 8.76 7.68
CA LYS A 178 -9.94 9.08 9.06
C LYS A 178 -8.54 8.56 9.34
N ILE A 179 -7.66 9.43 9.80
CA ILE A 179 -6.29 9.09 10.20
C ILE A 179 -6.17 9.27 11.72
N TYR A 180 -5.59 8.30 12.41
CA TYR A 180 -5.47 8.33 13.86
C TYR A 180 -4.13 7.77 14.34
N LYS A 181 -3.67 8.24 15.50
CA LYS A 181 -2.50 7.70 16.20
C LYS A 181 -2.95 6.63 17.19
N VAL A 182 -2.16 5.56 17.30
CA VAL A 182 -2.22 4.66 18.45
C VAL A 182 -1.45 5.32 19.58
N ARG A 183 -2.03 5.34 20.77
CA ARG A 183 -1.42 5.96 21.95
C ARG A 183 -0.57 4.96 22.71
#